data_a52f64d40ab3b7a8faa06152f94a3da6
#
_entry.id   a52f64d40ab3b7a8faa06152f94a3da6
#
_cell.length_a   1.000
_cell.length_b   1.000
_cell.length_c   1.000
_cell.angle_alpha   90.00
_cell.angle_beta   90.00
_cell.angle_gamma   90.00
#
_symmetry.space_group_name_H-M   'P 1'
#
loop_
_entity.id
_entity.type
_entity.pdbx_description
1 polymer ?
#
loop_
_entity_poly.entity_id
_entity_poly.type
_entity_poly.pdbx_seq_one_letter_code
_entity_poly.pdbx_strand_id
1 'polypeptide(L)'
;MDPALIALFAGAALASLFMAWVIGAGSSGATPYAPAVGANAVATMRAALLVGVFGFAGAVTQGGNVSEAVGSGLVGGMSLPVAGVILVLVLGAGLMAVGITTGYPIATAFTVTGAVIGVGLALGGTPVWGKYQQIAAVWVLTPFVSGGIAFTI
;
A
#
# COMPACT_ATOMS: atom_id res chain seq x y z
N MET A 1 31.02 1.83 7.03
CA MET A 1 29.66 2.42 6.98
C MET A 1 29.33 2.93 8.36
N ASP A 2 28.78 4.12 8.43
CA ASP A 2 28.33 4.74 9.70
C ASP A 2 27.28 3.81 10.37
N PRO A 3 27.44 3.44 11.67
CA PRO A 3 26.48 2.63 12.41
C PRO A 3 25.05 3.20 12.38
N ALA A 4 24.92 4.52 12.38
CA ALA A 4 23.61 5.19 12.27
C ALA A 4 22.96 4.93 10.91
N LEU A 5 23.73 4.90 9.83
CA LEU A 5 23.24 4.61 8.49
C LEU A 5 22.77 3.16 8.37
N ILE A 6 23.52 2.22 8.95
CA ILE A 6 23.14 0.80 8.98
C ILE A 6 21.83 0.62 9.74
N ALA A 7 21.67 1.26 10.90
CA ALA A 7 20.46 1.20 11.70
C ALA A 7 19.26 1.76 10.95
N LEU A 8 19.43 2.86 10.21
CA LEU A 8 18.38 3.48 9.40
C LEU A 8 17.92 2.56 8.27
N PHE A 9 18.84 1.94 7.54
CA PHE A 9 18.49 1.00 6.47
C PHE A 9 17.86 -0.29 7.01
N ALA A 10 18.35 -0.80 8.14
CA ALA A 10 17.74 -1.93 8.82
C ALA A 10 16.29 -1.61 9.26
N GLY A 11 16.06 -0.42 9.82
CA GLY A 11 14.74 0.07 10.17
C GLY A 11 13.80 0.17 8.96
N ALA A 12 14.30 0.70 7.84
CA ALA A 12 13.55 0.77 6.59
C ALA A 12 13.19 -0.62 6.05
N ALA A 13 14.12 -1.57 6.10
CA ALA A 13 13.88 -2.95 5.68
C ALA A 13 12.82 -3.63 6.56
N LEU A 14 12.91 -3.48 7.88
CA LEU A 14 11.92 -4.03 8.83
C LEU A 14 10.53 -3.41 8.63
N ALA A 15 10.45 -2.10 8.46
CA ALA A 15 9.18 -1.41 8.19
C ALA A 15 8.56 -1.86 6.85
N SER A 16 9.39 -2.07 5.82
CA SER A 16 8.94 -2.59 4.52
C SER A 16 8.44 -4.03 4.62
N LEU A 17 9.14 -4.90 5.35
CA LEU A 17 8.70 -6.27 5.58
C LEU A 17 7.40 -6.32 6.38
N PHE A 18 7.27 -5.48 7.41
CA PHE A 18 6.03 -5.36 8.17
C PHE A 18 4.87 -4.90 7.29
N MET A 19 5.08 -3.87 6.47
CA MET A 19 4.07 -3.41 5.51
C MET A 19 3.69 -4.50 4.51
N ALA A 20 4.66 -5.22 3.94
CA ALA A 20 4.40 -6.31 3.01
C ALA A 20 3.58 -7.44 3.65
N TRP A 21 3.90 -7.78 4.91
CA TRP A 21 3.14 -8.78 5.66
C TRP A 21 1.68 -8.36 5.88
N VAL A 22 1.42 -7.12 6.31
CA VAL A 22 0.05 -6.62 6.53
C VAL A 22 -0.75 -6.53 5.23
N ILE A 23 -0.10 -6.15 4.12
CA ILE A 23 -0.75 -6.13 2.79
C ILE A 23 -1.14 -7.55 2.39
N GLY A 24 -0.24 -8.52 2.58
CA GLY A 24 -0.49 -9.92 2.26
C GLY A 24 -1.57 -10.55 3.14
N ALA A 25 -1.61 -10.21 4.43
CA ALA A 25 -2.61 -10.71 5.38
C ALA A 25 -3.96 -9.98 5.26
N GLY A 26 -3.99 -8.79 4.65
CA GLY A 26 -5.19 -7.98 4.48
C GLY A 26 -5.98 -8.28 3.22
N SER A 27 -6.98 -7.44 2.96
CA SER A 27 -7.88 -7.57 1.81
C SER A 27 -7.16 -7.53 0.46
N SER A 28 -6.08 -6.76 0.34
CA SER A 28 -5.33 -6.60 -0.92
C SER A 28 -4.66 -7.91 -1.36
N GLY A 29 -4.15 -8.71 -0.42
CA GLY A 29 -3.59 -10.03 -0.72
C GLY A 29 -4.65 -11.08 -1.05
N ALA A 30 -5.82 -11.02 -0.42
CA ALA A 30 -6.89 -11.99 -0.60
C ALA A 30 -7.74 -11.74 -1.86
N THR A 31 -7.94 -10.48 -2.24
CA THR A 31 -8.90 -10.05 -3.27
C THR A 31 -8.77 -10.79 -4.61
N PRO A 32 -7.57 -11.01 -5.19
CA PRO A 32 -7.45 -11.62 -6.52
C PRO A 32 -8.03 -13.04 -6.61
N TYR A 33 -7.99 -13.80 -5.52
CA TYR A 33 -8.41 -15.20 -5.51
C TYR A 33 -9.60 -15.47 -4.58
N ALA A 34 -10.10 -14.47 -3.86
CA ALA A 34 -11.19 -14.65 -2.92
C ALA A 34 -12.44 -15.32 -3.55
N PRO A 35 -12.90 -14.95 -4.75
CA PRO A 35 -14.03 -15.62 -5.38
C PRO A 35 -13.76 -17.09 -5.70
N ALA A 36 -12.56 -17.40 -6.21
CA ALA A 36 -12.18 -18.78 -6.56
C ALA A 36 -12.01 -19.67 -5.33
N VAL A 37 -11.49 -19.13 -4.23
CA VAL A 37 -11.38 -19.84 -2.95
C VAL A 37 -12.77 -20.01 -2.33
N GLY A 38 -13.62 -18.99 -2.36
CA GLY A 38 -14.99 -19.05 -1.86
C GLY A 38 -15.86 -20.06 -2.62
N ALA A 39 -15.63 -20.23 -3.92
CA ALA A 39 -16.27 -21.26 -4.75
C ALA A 39 -15.65 -22.66 -4.62
N ASN A 40 -14.65 -22.85 -3.74
CA ASN A 40 -13.87 -24.07 -3.62
C ASN A 40 -13.15 -24.53 -4.90
N ALA A 41 -12.94 -23.63 -5.86
CA ALA A 41 -12.23 -23.92 -7.10
C ALA A 41 -10.70 -24.01 -6.90
N VAL A 42 -10.18 -23.28 -5.92
CA VAL A 42 -8.75 -23.24 -5.57
C VAL A 42 -8.59 -23.34 -4.05
N ALA A 43 -7.70 -24.23 -3.59
CA ALA A 43 -7.38 -24.31 -2.17
C ALA A 43 -6.67 -23.04 -1.68
N THR A 44 -6.99 -22.58 -0.47
CA THR A 44 -6.47 -21.34 0.13
C THR A 44 -4.94 -21.25 0.08
N MET A 45 -4.22 -22.34 0.40
CA MET A 45 -2.74 -22.34 0.37
C MET A 45 -2.18 -22.17 -1.04
N ARG A 46 -2.83 -22.75 -2.05
CA ARG A 46 -2.43 -22.54 -3.46
C ARG A 46 -2.68 -21.11 -3.91
N ALA A 47 -3.82 -20.55 -3.56
CA ALA A 47 -4.15 -19.15 -3.82
C ALA A 47 -3.13 -18.22 -3.17
N ALA A 48 -2.79 -18.42 -1.90
CA ALA A 48 -1.80 -17.61 -1.18
C ALA A 48 -0.41 -17.68 -1.83
N LEU A 49 0.03 -18.88 -2.26
CA LEU A 49 1.30 -19.04 -2.97
C LEU A 49 1.30 -18.27 -4.30
N LEU A 50 0.23 -18.40 -5.09
CA LEU A 50 0.11 -17.69 -6.37
C LEU A 50 0.12 -16.17 -6.18
N VAL A 51 -0.64 -15.65 -5.22
CA VAL A 51 -0.61 -14.22 -4.85
C VAL A 51 0.81 -13.78 -4.46
N GLY A 52 1.51 -14.58 -3.66
CA GLY A 52 2.88 -14.30 -3.26
C GLY A 52 3.85 -14.24 -4.45
N VAL A 53 3.80 -15.23 -5.33
CA VAL A 53 4.68 -15.29 -6.52
C VAL A 53 4.39 -14.15 -7.48
N PHE A 54 3.13 -13.91 -7.84
CA PHE A 54 2.77 -12.84 -8.76
C PHE A 54 2.94 -11.46 -8.14
N GLY A 55 2.67 -11.31 -6.84
CA GLY A 55 2.93 -10.08 -6.10
C GLY A 55 4.42 -9.74 -6.07
N PHE A 56 5.29 -10.73 -5.83
CA PHE A 56 6.74 -10.55 -5.90
C PHE A 56 7.20 -10.15 -7.31
N ALA A 57 6.72 -10.85 -8.35
CA ALA A 57 7.04 -10.50 -9.73
C ALA A 57 6.58 -9.07 -10.08
N GLY A 58 5.39 -8.66 -9.65
CA GLY A 58 4.89 -7.29 -9.80
C GLY A 58 5.74 -6.26 -9.06
N ALA A 59 6.15 -6.55 -7.84
CA ALA A 59 7.03 -5.68 -7.06
C ALA A 59 8.39 -5.48 -7.72
N VAL A 60 9.00 -6.53 -8.26
CA VAL A 60 10.29 -6.45 -8.97
C VAL A 60 10.17 -5.66 -10.27
N THR A 61 9.08 -5.81 -11.02
CA THR A 61 8.92 -5.18 -12.34
C THR A 61 8.37 -3.76 -12.29
N GLN A 62 7.49 -3.45 -11.33
CA GLN A 62 6.73 -2.19 -11.25
C GLN A 62 6.95 -1.42 -9.95
N GLY A 63 7.64 -1.99 -8.98
CA GLY A 63 7.82 -1.38 -7.65
C GLY A 63 8.52 -0.03 -7.69
N GLY A 64 9.44 0.20 -8.63
CA GLY A 64 10.13 1.47 -8.81
C GLY A 64 9.16 2.62 -9.08
N ASN A 65 8.21 2.44 -9.99
CA ASN A 65 7.22 3.46 -10.34
C ASN A 65 6.32 3.82 -9.15
N VAL A 66 5.94 2.82 -8.35
CA VAL A 66 5.13 3.04 -7.14
C VAL A 66 5.95 3.80 -6.08
N SER A 67 7.21 3.43 -5.89
CA SER A 67 8.10 4.10 -4.93
C SER A 67 8.32 5.56 -5.29
N GLU A 68 8.48 5.90 -6.56
CA GLU A 68 8.59 7.28 -7.03
C GLU A 68 7.29 8.05 -6.81
N ALA A 69 6.15 7.47 -7.18
CA ALA A 69 4.85 8.13 -6.99
C ALA A 69 4.55 8.43 -5.52
N VAL A 70 4.87 7.51 -4.61
CA VAL A 70 4.65 7.68 -3.16
C VAL A 70 5.70 8.58 -2.52
N GLY A 71 6.97 8.45 -2.92
CA GLY A 71 8.10 9.17 -2.30
C GLY A 71 8.22 10.64 -2.70
N SER A 72 7.81 10.99 -3.92
CA SER A 72 7.96 12.36 -4.46
C SER A 72 6.72 12.91 -5.17
N GLY A 73 5.80 12.04 -5.57
CA GLY A 73 4.63 12.44 -6.36
C GLY A 73 3.49 13.07 -5.56
N LEU A 74 3.38 12.81 -4.27
CA LEU A 74 2.27 13.24 -3.41
C LEU A 74 2.62 14.48 -2.57
N VAL A 75 3.88 14.69 -2.25
CA VAL A 75 4.36 15.83 -1.46
C VAL A 75 5.29 16.67 -2.31
N GLY A 76 4.91 17.91 -2.57
CA GLY A 76 5.69 18.89 -3.31
C GLY A 76 6.71 19.59 -2.43
N GLY A 77 7.80 20.06 -3.06
CA GLY A 77 8.84 20.85 -2.41
C GLY A 77 9.93 20.04 -1.72
N MET A 78 9.75 18.73 -1.54
CA MET A 78 10.75 17.86 -0.93
C MET A 78 10.55 16.39 -1.32
N SER A 79 11.64 15.61 -1.31
CA SER A 79 11.55 14.14 -1.25
C SER A 79 11.52 13.70 0.21
N LEU A 80 10.70 12.71 0.54
CA LEU A 80 10.65 12.18 1.89
C LEU A 80 12.01 11.58 2.28
N PRO A 81 12.62 12.02 3.39
CA PRO A 81 13.84 11.37 3.90
C PRO A 81 13.54 9.93 4.33
N VAL A 82 14.55 9.06 4.41
CA VAL A 82 14.38 7.65 4.76
C VAL A 82 13.62 7.49 6.09
N ALA A 83 13.88 8.33 7.08
CA ALA A 83 13.12 8.32 8.33
C ALA A 83 11.64 8.64 8.14
N GLY A 84 11.30 9.56 7.25
CA GLY A 84 9.92 9.88 6.86
C GLY A 84 9.24 8.69 6.17
N VAL A 85 9.95 7.99 5.29
CA VAL A 85 9.45 6.77 4.64
C VAL A 85 9.18 5.67 5.68
N ILE A 86 10.08 5.46 6.65
CA ILE A 86 9.87 4.51 7.75
C ILE A 86 8.60 4.86 8.52
N LEU A 87 8.40 6.13 8.86
CA LEU A 87 7.19 6.57 9.57
C LEU A 87 5.92 6.30 8.76
N VAL A 88 5.91 6.60 7.45
CA VAL A 88 4.78 6.30 6.56
C VAL A 88 4.46 4.80 6.57
N LEU A 89 5.49 3.95 6.41
CA LEU A 89 5.32 2.51 6.38
C LEU A 89 4.80 1.96 7.72
N VAL A 90 5.35 2.42 8.84
CA VAL A 90 4.94 1.97 10.18
C VAL A 90 3.53 2.43 10.51
N LEU A 91 3.17 3.68 10.21
CA LEU A 91 1.82 4.20 10.44
C LEU A 91 0.79 3.49 9.54
N GLY A 92 1.09 3.35 8.26
CA GLY A 92 0.22 2.65 7.32
C GLY A 92 0.02 1.18 7.70
N ALA A 93 1.12 0.46 7.98
CA ALA A 93 1.07 -0.93 8.40
C ALA A 93 0.40 -1.11 9.75
N GLY A 94 0.65 -0.21 10.70
CA GLY A 94 0.03 -0.24 12.03
C GLY A 94 -1.49 -0.11 11.97
N LEU A 95 -2.00 0.85 11.21
CA LEU A 95 -3.44 1.02 11.00
C LEU A 95 -4.06 -0.20 10.33
N MET A 96 -3.40 -0.76 9.32
CA MET A 96 -3.87 -1.98 8.66
C MET A 96 -3.84 -3.18 9.59
N ALA A 97 -2.80 -3.33 10.43
CA ALA A 97 -2.72 -4.40 11.42
C ALA A 97 -3.87 -4.34 12.43
N VAL A 98 -4.24 -3.13 12.87
CA VAL A 98 -5.44 -2.92 13.70
C VAL A 98 -6.69 -3.37 12.95
N GLY A 99 -6.84 -3.04 11.68
CA GLY A 99 -7.96 -3.50 10.85
C GLY A 99 -8.05 -5.02 10.77
N ILE A 100 -6.91 -5.70 10.54
CA ILE A 100 -6.84 -7.16 10.47
C ILE A 100 -7.23 -7.80 11.80
N THR A 101 -6.73 -7.28 12.92
CA THR A 101 -7.00 -7.85 14.25
C THR A 101 -8.42 -7.58 14.76
N THR A 102 -9.02 -6.46 14.37
CA THR A 102 -10.39 -6.08 14.75
C THR A 102 -11.46 -6.55 13.78
N GLY A 103 -11.05 -7.09 12.61
CA GLY A 103 -11.99 -7.51 11.55
C GLY A 103 -12.56 -6.36 10.72
N TYR A 104 -12.09 -5.12 10.90
CA TYR A 104 -12.51 -3.99 10.07
C TYR A 104 -11.71 -3.94 8.77
N PRO A 105 -12.37 -3.89 7.59
CA PRO A 105 -11.69 -3.79 6.30
C PRO A 105 -11.12 -2.39 6.12
N ILE A 106 -9.81 -2.24 6.32
CA ILE A 106 -9.08 -1.00 6.09
C ILE A 106 -8.36 -1.08 4.74
N ALA A 107 -8.67 -0.13 3.85
CA ALA A 107 -8.06 -0.10 2.52
C ALA A 107 -6.63 0.42 2.58
N THR A 108 -5.68 -0.35 2.03
CA THR A 108 -4.24 0.01 1.97
C THR A 108 -4.00 1.36 1.32
N ALA A 109 -4.70 1.65 0.21
CA ALA A 109 -4.53 2.90 -0.52
C ALA A 109 -4.86 4.14 0.34
N PHE A 110 -5.92 4.08 1.15
CA PHE A 110 -6.28 5.18 2.04
C PHE A 110 -5.27 5.38 3.16
N THR A 111 -4.81 4.30 3.79
CA THR A 111 -3.84 4.40 4.90
C THR A 111 -2.49 4.92 4.43
N VAL A 112 -1.98 4.42 3.30
CA VAL A 112 -0.70 4.87 2.75
C VAL A 112 -0.78 6.32 2.28
N THR A 113 -1.81 6.69 1.52
CA THR A 113 -2.00 8.07 1.06
C THR A 113 -2.13 9.03 2.25
N GLY A 114 -2.92 8.67 3.25
CA GLY A 114 -3.07 9.47 4.46
C GLY A 114 -1.77 9.61 5.26
N ALA A 115 -1.00 8.53 5.39
CA ALA A 115 0.30 8.56 6.08
C ALA A 115 1.32 9.43 5.33
N VAL A 116 1.38 9.35 3.99
CA VAL A 116 2.27 10.19 3.18
C VAL A 116 1.92 11.67 3.34
N ILE A 117 0.62 12.01 3.30
CA ILE A 117 0.16 13.39 3.53
C ILE A 117 0.56 13.85 4.93
N GLY A 118 0.22 13.07 5.96
CA GLY A 118 0.45 13.45 7.34
C GLY A 118 1.93 13.66 7.64
N VAL A 119 2.78 12.71 7.26
CA VAL A 119 4.23 12.80 7.45
C VAL A 119 4.83 13.92 6.59
N GLY A 120 4.39 14.05 5.33
CA GLY A 120 4.86 15.10 4.44
C GLY A 120 4.58 16.50 4.98
N LEU A 121 3.36 16.75 5.45
CA LEU A 121 2.98 18.02 6.10
C LEU A 121 3.79 18.27 7.38
N ALA A 122 3.97 17.27 8.22
CA ALA A 122 4.75 17.37 9.45
C ALA A 122 6.22 17.72 9.19
N LEU A 123 6.76 17.33 8.04
CA LEU A 123 8.12 17.65 7.60
C LEU A 123 8.21 18.96 6.81
N GLY A 124 7.10 19.73 6.69
CA GLY A 124 7.08 21.03 6.01
C GLY A 124 6.86 20.96 4.50
N GLY A 125 6.52 19.81 3.96
CA GLY A 125 6.15 19.65 2.55
C GLY A 125 4.77 20.24 2.24
N THR A 126 4.48 20.45 0.96
CA THR A 126 3.18 20.95 0.50
C THR A 126 2.45 19.87 -0.27
N PRO A 127 1.13 19.66 -0.06
CA PRO A 127 0.37 18.67 -0.82
C PRO A 127 0.30 19.02 -2.31
N VAL A 128 0.50 18.03 -3.16
CA VAL A 128 0.31 18.19 -4.62
C VAL A 128 -1.17 18.03 -4.94
N TRP A 129 -1.97 19.08 -4.73
CA TRP A 129 -3.44 19.04 -4.82
C TRP A 129 -3.99 18.41 -6.10
N GLY A 130 -3.32 18.64 -7.24
CA GLY A 130 -3.74 18.02 -8.51
C GLY A 130 -3.69 16.48 -8.48
N LYS A 131 -2.72 15.89 -7.78
CA LYS A 131 -2.64 14.43 -7.60
C LYS A 131 -3.73 13.92 -6.67
N TYR A 132 -4.00 14.63 -5.58
CA TYR A 132 -5.06 14.24 -4.65
C TYR A 132 -6.46 14.33 -5.29
N GLN A 133 -6.71 15.34 -6.12
CA GLN A 133 -7.95 15.43 -6.89
C GLN A 133 -8.12 14.26 -7.86
N GLN A 134 -7.04 13.85 -8.56
CA GLN A 134 -7.06 12.69 -9.43
C GLN A 134 -7.35 11.40 -8.64
N ILE A 135 -6.68 11.20 -7.49
CA ILE A 135 -6.90 10.05 -6.61
C ILE A 135 -8.36 10.02 -6.12
N ALA A 136 -8.87 11.14 -5.63
CA ALA A 136 -10.26 11.26 -5.16
C ALA A 136 -11.27 10.97 -6.27
N ALA A 137 -11.03 11.50 -7.47
CA ALA A 137 -11.89 11.23 -8.63
C ALA A 137 -11.91 9.74 -8.99
N VAL A 138 -10.74 9.09 -9.02
CA VAL A 138 -10.64 7.64 -9.27
C VAL A 138 -11.36 6.84 -8.18
N TRP A 139 -11.20 7.20 -6.91
CA TRP A 139 -11.89 6.52 -5.81
C TRP A 139 -13.41 6.61 -5.91
N VAL A 140 -13.93 7.77 -6.33
CA VAL A 140 -15.38 7.96 -6.54
C VAL A 140 -15.86 7.22 -7.79
N LEU A 141 -15.09 7.23 -8.89
CA LEU A 141 -15.51 6.64 -10.16
C LEU A 141 -15.37 5.11 -10.19
N THR A 142 -14.39 4.54 -9.48
CA THR A 142 -14.09 3.10 -9.50
C THR A 142 -15.31 2.22 -9.18
N PRO A 143 -16.13 2.46 -8.14
CA PRO A 143 -17.29 1.63 -7.85
C PRO A 143 -18.30 1.62 -8.99
N PHE A 144 -18.52 2.76 -9.65
CA PHE A 144 -19.47 2.87 -10.77
C PHE A 144 -18.98 2.14 -12.01
N VAL A 145 -17.69 2.31 -12.34
CA VAL A 145 -17.07 1.64 -13.50
C VAL A 145 -17.03 0.13 -13.26
N SER A 146 -16.51 -0.29 -12.10
CA SER A 146 -16.41 -1.72 -11.76
C SER A 146 -17.79 -2.38 -11.65
N GLY A 147 -18.75 -1.71 -11.02
CA GLY A 147 -20.13 -2.17 -10.91
C GLY A 147 -20.82 -2.27 -12.27
N GLY A 148 -20.60 -1.29 -13.14
CA GLY A 148 -21.12 -1.31 -14.53
C GLY A 148 -20.56 -2.49 -15.33
N ILE A 149 -19.24 -2.72 -15.26
CA ILE A 149 -18.62 -3.88 -15.93
C ILE A 149 -19.16 -5.20 -15.36
N ALA A 150 -19.24 -5.32 -14.05
CA ALA A 150 -19.74 -6.54 -13.41
C ALA A 150 -21.23 -6.80 -13.70
N PHE A 151 -22.03 -5.75 -13.95
CA PHE A 151 -23.42 -5.89 -14.32
C PHE A 151 -23.61 -6.36 -15.78
N THR A 152 -22.63 -6.10 -16.66
CA THR A 152 -22.71 -6.45 -18.08
C THR A 152 -22.12 -7.83 -18.42
N ILE A 153 -21.40 -8.47 -17.49
CA ILE A 153 -20.84 -9.82 -17.61
C ILE A 153 -21.75 -10.83 -16.93
#